data_478ba4e8c93b002328d2111bca7bb2b1
#
_entry.id   478ba4e8c93b002328d2111bca7bb2b1
#
_cell.length_a   1.000
_cell.length_b   1.000
_cell.length_c   1.000
_cell.angle_alpha   90.00
_cell.angle_beta   90.00
_cell.angle_gamma   90.00
#
_symmetry.space_group_name_H-M   'P 1'
#
loop_
_entity.id
_entity.type
_entity.pdbx_description
1 polymer ?
#
loop_
_entity_poly.entity_id
_entity_poly.type
_entity_poly.pdbx_seq_one_letter_code
_entity_poly.pdbx_strand_id
1 'polypeptide(L)'
;IIDGYDLDFMRFIVYFKSGTGPQNAPLMTQLVKDIRQKVDEISAKQGRKILLSARVAPTVEQNMMKGLDIREWLRLGLLDFISTGVHWRGDPAMPVAKFREEMGKDLNIPFYSSIDDGGYRPREFWSHGMHRGMCSHILSQGADGIYLFNYYFGTLNTEHDGKLYLED
;
A
#
# COMPACT_ATOMS: atom_id res chain seq x y z
N ILE A 1 5.16 18.22 -12.90
CA ILE A 1 5.78 18.19 -11.55
C ILE A 1 5.07 17.07 -10.78
N ILE A 2 5.84 16.15 -10.22
CA ILE A 2 5.34 15.07 -9.36
C ILE A 2 5.77 15.34 -7.92
N ASP A 3 4.92 14.98 -6.95
CA ASP A 3 5.16 15.25 -5.53
C ASP A 3 5.75 14.05 -4.78
N GLY A 4 5.74 12.87 -5.41
CA GLY A 4 6.31 11.65 -4.83
C GLY A 4 6.29 10.47 -5.78
N TYR A 5 6.92 9.39 -5.32
CA TYR A 5 6.93 8.07 -5.94
C TYR A 5 6.36 7.05 -4.97
N ASP A 6 5.54 6.13 -5.49
CA ASP A 6 5.06 4.97 -4.74
C ASP A 6 5.64 3.68 -5.32
N LEU A 7 6.31 2.90 -4.49
CA LEU A 7 6.88 1.61 -4.86
C LEU A 7 5.81 0.53 -4.68
N ASP A 8 5.12 0.16 -5.74
CA ASP A 8 4.07 -0.86 -5.67
C ASP A 8 4.64 -2.29 -5.67
N PHE A 9 4.88 -2.83 -4.48
CA PHE A 9 5.29 -4.22 -4.29
C PHE A 9 4.12 -5.22 -4.32
N MET A 10 2.91 -4.78 -4.65
CA MET A 10 1.73 -5.66 -4.68
C MET A 10 1.23 -5.97 -6.09
N ARG A 11 1.90 -5.46 -7.14
CA ARG A 11 1.51 -5.76 -8.52
C ARG A 11 1.96 -7.15 -8.97
N PHE A 12 3.24 -7.48 -8.78
CA PHE A 12 3.82 -8.79 -9.03
C PHE A 12 4.67 -9.17 -7.82
N ILE A 13 4.16 -10.06 -7.01
CA ILE A 13 4.66 -10.34 -5.67
C ILE A 13 5.79 -11.39 -5.62
N VAL A 14 6.43 -11.69 -6.75
CA VAL A 14 7.52 -12.66 -6.84
C VAL A 14 8.79 -11.93 -7.25
N TYR A 15 9.68 -11.66 -6.31
CA TYR A 15 10.95 -10.95 -6.52
C TYR A 15 12.14 -11.88 -6.51
N PHE A 16 12.03 -12.99 -5.79
CA PHE A 16 13.09 -13.98 -5.60
C PHE A 16 12.53 -15.38 -5.82
N LYS A 17 13.44 -16.37 -5.97
CA LYS A 17 13.05 -17.78 -6.01
C LYS A 17 12.23 -18.12 -4.75
N SER A 18 11.22 -18.94 -4.91
CA SER A 18 10.37 -19.36 -3.79
C SER A 18 11.18 -19.86 -2.59
N GLY A 19 10.82 -19.41 -1.41
CA GLY A 19 11.49 -19.76 -0.14
C GLY A 19 12.82 -19.03 0.12
N THR A 20 13.29 -18.16 -0.79
CA THR A 20 14.58 -17.45 -0.59
C THR A 20 14.40 -15.95 -0.26
N GLY A 21 13.18 -15.50 -0.01
CA GLY A 21 12.90 -14.10 0.29
C GLY A 21 13.71 -13.56 1.47
N PRO A 22 13.64 -14.16 2.67
CA PRO A 22 14.35 -13.63 3.85
C PRO A 22 15.86 -13.49 3.65
N GLN A 23 16.49 -14.44 2.96
CA GLN A 23 17.94 -14.41 2.68
C GLN A 23 18.30 -13.28 1.71
N ASN A 24 17.37 -12.88 0.84
CA ASN A 24 17.56 -11.84 -0.17
C ASN A 24 17.01 -10.47 0.27
N ALA A 25 16.42 -10.36 1.45
CA ALA A 25 15.90 -9.10 1.97
C ALA A 25 16.96 -7.96 2.01
N PRO A 26 18.24 -8.22 2.31
CA PRO A 26 19.27 -7.18 2.21
C PRO A 26 19.44 -6.59 0.81
N LEU A 27 19.25 -7.38 -0.25
CA LEU A 27 19.32 -6.88 -1.63
C LEU A 27 18.16 -5.94 -1.95
N MET A 28 16.95 -6.29 -1.51
CA MET A 28 15.79 -5.42 -1.68
C MET A 28 15.92 -4.14 -0.85
N THR A 29 16.45 -4.25 0.37
CA THR A 29 16.74 -3.08 1.20
C THR A 29 17.75 -2.16 0.55
N GLN A 30 18.79 -2.72 -0.09
CA GLN A 30 19.75 -1.91 -0.84
C GLN A 30 19.10 -1.17 -2.02
N LEU A 31 18.23 -1.85 -2.78
CA LEU A 31 17.46 -1.21 -3.86
C LEU A 31 16.65 -0.02 -3.34
N VAL A 32 15.93 -0.18 -2.22
CA VAL A 32 15.12 0.91 -1.66
C VAL A 32 16.01 2.06 -1.16
N LYS A 33 17.18 1.77 -0.59
CA LYS A 33 18.20 2.80 -0.25
C LYS A 33 18.65 3.60 -1.45
N ASP A 34 18.97 2.92 -2.55
CA ASP A 34 19.46 3.57 -3.77
C ASP A 34 18.37 4.47 -4.37
N ILE A 35 17.10 4.00 -4.34
CA ILE A 35 15.96 4.81 -4.77
C ILE A 35 15.79 6.03 -3.86
N ARG A 36 15.83 5.86 -2.52
CA ARG A 36 15.72 6.97 -1.57
C ARG A 36 16.79 8.01 -1.81
N GLN A 37 18.03 7.58 -2.00
CA GLN A 37 19.14 8.49 -2.31
C GLN A 37 18.85 9.31 -3.59
N LYS A 38 18.35 8.67 -4.64
CA LYS A 38 18.01 9.37 -5.89
C LYS A 38 16.87 10.37 -5.71
N VAL A 39 15.85 10.01 -4.95
CA VAL A 39 14.75 10.91 -4.62
C VAL A 39 15.24 12.11 -3.83
N ASP A 40 16.16 11.93 -2.87
CA ASP A 40 16.74 13.00 -2.07
C ASP A 40 17.62 13.94 -2.93
N GLU A 41 18.42 13.39 -3.84
CA GLU A 41 19.20 14.17 -4.80
C GLU A 41 18.31 15.05 -5.69
N ILE A 42 17.17 14.51 -6.15
CA ILE A 42 16.20 15.25 -6.98
C ILE A 42 15.47 16.30 -6.12
N SER A 43 15.08 15.96 -4.90
CA SER A 43 14.48 16.88 -3.94
C SER A 43 15.35 18.09 -3.71
N ALA A 44 16.65 17.87 -3.45
CA ALA A 44 17.63 18.92 -3.25
C ALA A 44 17.78 19.83 -4.49
N LYS A 45 17.85 19.24 -5.70
CA LYS A 45 17.92 20.00 -6.96
C LYS A 45 16.67 20.84 -7.22
N GLN A 46 15.50 20.36 -6.78
CA GLN A 46 14.23 21.06 -6.99
C GLN A 46 13.88 22.04 -5.86
N GLY A 47 14.65 22.07 -4.78
CA GLY A 47 14.38 22.89 -3.60
C GLY A 47 13.06 22.55 -2.88
N ARG A 48 12.55 21.32 -3.05
CA ARG A 48 11.32 20.84 -2.40
C ARG A 48 11.40 19.35 -2.10
N LYS A 49 10.71 18.93 -1.06
CA LYS A 49 10.63 17.51 -0.70
C LYS A 49 9.83 16.74 -1.77
N ILE A 50 10.38 15.62 -2.22
CA ILE A 50 9.68 14.61 -3.01
C ILE A 50 9.50 13.39 -2.11
N LEU A 51 8.27 12.92 -1.99
CA LEU A 51 7.92 11.82 -1.10
C LEU A 51 8.29 10.46 -1.74
N LEU A 52 8.63 9.50 -0.90
CA LEU A 52 8.79 8.11 -1.29
C LEU A 52 7.93 7.24 -0.39
N SER A 53 7.05 6.45 -0.97
CA SER A 53 6.21 5.50 -0.27
C SER A 53 6.36 4.09 -0.83
N ALA A 54 5.77 3.13 -0.14
CA ALA A 54 5.68 1.77 -0.63
C ALA A 54 4.31 1.15 -0.32
N ARG A 55 3.74 0.45 -1.29
CA ARG A 55 2.59 -0.42 -1.11
C ARG A 55 3.06 -1.86 -0.93
N VAL A 56 2.74 -2.47 0.21
CA VAL A 56 3.29 -3.75 0.67
C VAL A 56 2.19 -4.73 1.06
N ALA A 57 2.58 -5.98 1.36
CA ALA A 57 1.63 -7.01 1.78
C ALA A 57 1.00 -6.70 3.16
N PRO A 58 -0.18 -7.26 3.46
CA PRO A 58 -0.96 -6.89 4.65
C PRO A 58 -0.37 -7.38 5.97
N THR A 59 0.64 -8.26 5.97
CA THR A 59 1.29 -8.72 7.20
C THR A 59 2.82 -8.61 7.12
N VAL A 60 3.47 -8.42 8.25
CA VAL A 60 4.93 -8.33 8.35
C VAL A 60 5.58 -9.64 7.87
N GLU A 61 5.00 -10.78 8.25
CA GLU A 61 5.46 -12.10 7.82
C GLU A 61 5.43 -12.26 6.29
N GLN A 62 4.30 -11.93 5.65
CA GLN A 62 4.16 -12.01 4.19
C GLN A 62 5.19 -11.14 3.47
N ASN A 63 5.49 -9.98 4.00
CA ASN A 63 6.52 -9.10 3.45
C ASN A 63 7.90 -9.74 3.56
N MET A 64 8.27 -10.23 4.74
CA MET A 64 9.56 -10.89 4.94
C MET A 64 9.72 -12.13 4.06
N MET A 65 8.68 -12.94 3.89
CA MET A 65 8.70 -14.09 2.97
C MET A 65 9.00 -13.70 1.52
N LYS A 66 8.66 -12.47 1.12
CA LYS A 66 8.94 -11.88 -0.19
C LYS A 66 10.30 -11.16 -0.28
N GLY A 67 11.02 -11.07 0.83
CA GLY A 67 12.27 -10.33 0.93
C GLY A 67 12.08 -8.82 1.13
N LEU A 68 10.92 -8.41 1.63
CA LEU A 68 10.62 -7.01 1.95
C LEU A 68 10.77 -6.82 3.47
N ASP A 69 11.95 -6.39 3.91
CA ASP A 69 12.19 -6.07 5.33
C ASP A 69 11.72 -4.66 5.66
N ILE A 70 10.40 -4.55 5.85
CA ILE A 70 9.76 -3.25 6.11
C ILE A 70 10.28 -2.63 7.40
N ARG A 71 10.54 -3.43 8.45
CA ARG A 71 11.05 -2.90 9.72
C ARG A 71 12.37 -2.17 9.51
N GLU A 72 13.27 -2.79 8.76
CA GLU A 72 14.56 -2.19 8.44
C GLU A 72 14.40 -0.93 7.59
N TRP A 73 13.45 -0.92 6.63
CA TRP A 73 13.19 0.26 5.80
C TRP A 73 12.70 1.45 6.63
N LEU A 74 11.79 1.20 7.58
CA LEU A 74 11.29 2.25 8.47
C LEU A 74 12.35 2.69 9.48
N ARG A 75 13.11 1.76 10.05
CA ARG A 75 14.21 2.08 10.97
C ARG A 75 15.28 2.95 10.30
N LEU A 76 15.53 2.75 9.02
CA LEU A 76 16.49 3.52 8.22
C LEU A 76 15.87 4.82 7.66
N GLY A 77 14.59 5.09 7.88
CA GLY A 77 13.92 6.30 7.38
C GLY A 77 13.81 6.36 5.86
N LEU A 78 13.69 5.20 5.19
CA LEU A 78 13.68 5.14 3.73
C LEU A 78 12.37 5.60 3.10
N LEU A 79 11.27 5.55 3.85
CA LEU A 79 9.92 5.86 3.40
C LEU A 79 9.31 7.03 4.16
N ASP A 80 8.48 7.82 3.49
CA ASP A 80 7.72 8.92 4.08
C ASP A 80 6.33 8.47 4.55
N PHE A 81 5.75 7.45 3.94
CA PHE A 81 4.55 6.74 4.40
C PHE A 81 4.53 5.33 3.80
N ILE A 82 3.65 4.49 4.34
CA ILE A 82 3.48 3.11 3.87
C ILE A 82 2.01 2.79 3.69
N SER A 83 1.69 1.97 2.69
CA SER A 83 0.35 1.41 2.51
C SER A 83 0.39 -0.11 2.44
N THR A 84 -0.60 -0.77 3.05
CA THR A 84 -0.78 -2.21 2.92
C THR A 84 -1.94 -2.51 1.98
N GLY A 85 -1.85 -3.63 1.26
CA GLY A 85 -2.94 -4.06 0.39
C GLY A 85 -2.85 -5.53 0.02
N VAL A 86 -3.97 -6.06 -0.44
CA VAL A 86 -4.01 -7.37 -1.09
C VAL A 86 -3.94 -7.20 -2.61
N HIS A 87 -3.57 -8.27 -3.30
CA HIS A 87 -3.47 -8.26 -4.75
C HIS A 87 -4.87 -8.40 -5.36
N TRP A 88 -5.27 -7.46 -6.21
CA TRP A 88 -6.46 -7.51 -7.07
C TRP A 88 -7.82 -7.55 -6.37
N ARG A 89 -7.94 -7.21 -5.11
CA ARG A 89 -9.25 -7.15 -4.44
C ARG A 89 -9.23 -6.27 -3.21
N GLY A 90 -10.40 -5.73 -2.84
CA GLY A 90 -10.64 -5.26 -1.50
C GLY A 90 -10.80 -6.45 -0.56
N ASP A 91 -10.27 -6.37 0.65
CA ASP A 91 -10.42 -7.38 1.68
C ASP A 91 -10.99 -6.73 2.95
N PRO A 92 -12.26 -7.02 3.30
CA PRO A 92 -12.85 -6.49 4.52
C PRO A 92 -12.16 -7.00 5.79
N ALA A 93 -11.39 -8.10 5.69
CA ALA A 93 -10.63 -8.67 6.80
C ALA A 93 -9.18 -8.22 6.83
N MET A 94 -8.85 -7.05 6.25
CA MET A 94 -7.50 -6.49 6.31
C MET A 94 -6.99 -6.41 7.75
N PRO A 95 -5.83 -7.04 8.07
CA PRO A 95 -5.34 -7.17 9.45
C PRO A 95 -4.57 -5.92 9.89
N VAL A 96 -5.20 -4.74 9.82
CA VAL A 96 -4.60 -3.43 10.09
C VAL A 96 -4.10 -3.34 11.52
N ALA A 97 -4.93 -3.73 12.50
CA ALA A 97 -4.55 -3.71 13.91
C ALA A 97 -3.35 -4.63 14.18
N LYS A 98 -3.36 -5.84 13.59
CA LYS A 98 -2.25 -6.79 13.73
C LYS A 98 -0.96 -6.23 13.11
N PHE A 99 -1.03 -5.64 11.93
CA PHE A 99 0.13 -5.02 11.29
C PHE A 99 0.72 -3.92 12.20
N ARG A 100 -0.13 -3.04 12.73
CA ARG A 100 0.29 -1.96 13.64
C ARG A 100 0.91 -2.50 14.92
N GLU A 101 0.30 -3.53 15.51
CA GLU A 101 0.82 -4.21 16.72
C GLU A 101 2.19 -4.85 16.45
N GLU A 102 2.33 -5.61 15.38
CA GLU A 102 3.58 -6.28 15.00
C GLU A 102 4.71 -5.28 14.69
N MET A 103 4.40 -4.17 14.03
CA MET A 103 5.37 -3.11 13.75
C MET A 103 5.73 -2.29 14.99
N GLY A 104 4.77 -2.08 15.89
CA GLY A 104 4.96 -1.34 17.13
C GLY A 104 5.58 0.04 16.89
N LYS A 105 6.61 0.38 17.67
CA LYS A 105 7.32 1.67 17.59
C LYS A 105 8.07 1.91 16.26
N ASP A 106 8.33 0.85 15.49
CA ASP A 106 9.00 0.98 14.19
C ASP A 106 8.08 1.64 13.17
N LEU A 107 6.75 1.57 13.36
CA LEU A 107 5.76 2.26 12.55
C LEU A 107 5.62 3.73 13.03
N ASN A 108 6.57 4.55 12.67
CA ASN A 108 6.69 5.96 13.08
C ASN A 108 6.34 6.96 11.95
N ILE A 109 5.77 6.47 10.86
CA ILE A 109 5.31 7.25 9.68
C ILE A 109 3.83 6.97 9.42
N PRO A 110 3.13 7.82 8.63
CA PRO A 110 1.74 7.56 8.25
C PRO A 110 1.56 6.19 7.62
N PHE A 111 0.52 5.49 8.06
CA PHE A 111 0.16 4.15 7.64
C PHE A 111 -1.25 4.11 7.07
N TYR A 112 -1.37 3.70 5.82
CA TYR A 112 -2.63 3.56 5.11
C TYR A 112 -2.94 2.09 4.82
N SER A 113 -4.22 1.75 4.68
CA SER A 113 -4.62 0.43 4.18
C SER A 113 -5.41 0.58 2.91
N SER A 114 -5.11 -0.24 1.90
CA SER A 114 -5.71 -0.07 0.58
C SER A 114 -7.04 -0.80 0.46
N ILE A 115 -7.95 -0.15 -0.25
CA ILE A 115 -9.13 -0.76 -0.85
C ILE A 115 -8.87 -0.84 -2.35
N ASP A 116 -8.91 -2.05 -2.91
CA ASP A 116 -8.76 -2.29 -4.34
C ASP A 116 -10.12 -2.63 -4.93
N ASP A 117 -10.60 -1.81 -5.86
CA ASP A 117 -11.87 -2.01 -6.56
C ASP A 117 -11.70 -2.75 -7.91
N GLY A 118 -10.47 -3.12 -8.25
CA GLY A 118 -10.08 -3.74 -9.52
C GLY A 118 -10.29 -5.26 -9.61
N GLY A 119 -11.33 -5.85 -9.01
CA GLY A 119 -11.53 -7.29 -8.93
C GLY A 119 -11.63 -8.03 -10.28
N TYR A 120 -11.06 -9.23 -10.34
CA TYR A 120 -10.90 -10.09 -11.53
C TYR A 120 -12.18 -10.88 -11.91
N ARG A 121 -13.33 -10.65 -11.31
CA ARG A 121 -14.57 -11.37 -11.60
C ARG A 121 -15.70 -10.45 -12.01
N PRO A 122 -16.77 -10.99 -12.65
CA PRO A 122 -17.92 -10.19 -13.04
C PRO A 122 -18.33 -9.39 -11.80
N ARG A 123 -18.16 -8.15 -11.93
CA ARG A 123 -18.08 -7.12 -10.93
C ARG A 123 -19.29 -7.17 -10.04
N GLU A 124 -19.18 -7.84 -8.91
CA GLU A 124 -20.00 -7.52 -7.77
C GLU A 124 -19.54 -6.13 -7.33
N PHE A 125 -20.24 -5.12 -7.84
CA PHE A 125 -19.94 -3.73 -7.49
C PHE A 125 -20.15 -3.57 -5.99
N TRP A 126 -19.11 -3.13 -5.34
CA TRP A 126 -19.20 -2.77 -3.95
C TRP A 126 -20.13 -1.57 -3.84
N SER A 127 -21.23 -1.71 -3.12
CA SER A 127 -22.10 -0.59 -2.85
C SER A 127 -21.38 0.49 -2.03
N HIS A 128 -21.88 1.73 -2.08
CA HIS A 128 -21.38 2.80 -1.20
C HIS A 128 -21.40 2.39 0.27
N GLY A 129 -22.42 1.63 0.69
CA GLY A 129 -22.50 1.08 2.04
C GLY A 129 -21.32 0.15 2.37
N MET A 130 -20.92 -0.72 1.42
CA MET A 130 -19.78 -1.61 1.59
C MET A 130 -18.47 -0.83 1.67
N HIS A 131 -18.24 0.14 0.77
CA HIS A 131 -17.06 1.00 0.83
C HIS A 131 -16.98 1.75 2.15
N ARG A 132 -18.08 2.38 2.59
CA ARG A 132 -18.12 3.06 3.89
C ARG A 132 -17.83 2.11 5.05
N GLY A 133 -18.41 0.91 5.02
CA GLY A 133 -18.16 -0.12 6.03
C GLY A 133 -16.69 -0.53 6.09
N MET A 134 -16.06 -0.77 4.94
CA MET A 134 -14.63 -1.10 4.86
C MET A 134 -13.76 0.04 5.34
N CYS A 135 -14.00 1.26 4.88
CA CYS A 135 -13.25 2.44 5.33
C CYS A 135 -13.35 2.60 6.85
N SER A 136 -14.56 2.53 7.40
CA SER A 136 -14.80 2.63 8.84
C SER A 136 -14.07 1.52 9.61
N HIS A 137 -14.11 0.30 9.10
CA HIS A 137 -13.42 -0.84 9.72
C HIS A 137 -11.91 -0.66 9.72
N ILE A 138 -11.31 -0.30 8.59
CA ILE A 138 -9.88 -0.04 8.46
C ILE A 138 -9.43 1.08 9.43
N LEU A 139 -10.15 2.20 9.45
CA LEU A 139 -9.83 3.33 10.33
C LEU A 139 -9.98 2.96 11.81
N SER A 140 -11.02 2.19 12.17
CA SER A 140 -11.21 1.73 13.56
C SER A 140 -10.10 0.80 14.05
N GLN A 141 -9.39 0.13 13.15
CA GLN A 141 -8.23 -0.69 13.47
C GLN A 141 -6.93 0.13 13.59
N GLY A 142 -6.97 1.45 13.38
CA GLY A 142 -5.86 2.36 13.60
C GLY A 142 -5.04 2.71 12.36
N ALA A 143 -5.55 2.52 11.14
CA ALA A 143 -4.95 3.14 9.97
C ALA A 143 -5.10 4.67 10.04
N ASP A 144 -4.09 5.40 9.56
CA ASP A 144 -4.12 6.87 9.51
C ASP A 144 -4.94 7.40 8.33
N GLY A 145 -5.30 6.51 7.39
CA GLY A 145 -6.14 6.83 6.24
C GLY A 145 -6.37 5.64 5.32
N ILE A 146 -7.04 5.90 4.21
CA ILE A 146 -7.39 4.90 3.19
C ILE A 146 -6.60 5.17 1.92
N TYR A 147 -6.03 4.12 1.34
CA TYR A 147 -5.40 4.15 0.03
C TYR A 147 -6.35 3.52 -1.00
N LEU A 148 -6.89 4.34 -1.91
CA LEU A 148 -7.80 3.86 -2.96
C LEU A 148 -6.99 3.40 -4.17
N PHE A 149 -6.90 2.10 -4.37
CA PHE A 149 -6.16 1.49 -5.47
C PHE A 149 -7.11 1.03 -6.57
N ASN A 150 -6.87 1.40 -7.83
CA ASN A 150 -7.73 1.12 -8.99
C ASN A 150 -9.19 1.57 -8.83
N TYR A 151 -9.47 2.46 -7.91
CA TYR A 151 -10.82 2.83 -7.52
C TYR A 151 -11.64 3.44 -8.67
N TYR A 152 -11.01 4.21 -9.54
CA TYR A 152 -11.69 4.84 -10.68
C TYR A 152 -12.21 3.86 -11.73
N PHE A 153 -11.72 2.62 -11.80
CA PHE A 153 -12.23 1.60 -12.71
C PHE A 153 -13.60 1.08 -12.27
N GLY A 154 -13.85 0.99 -10.97
CA GLY A 154 -15.14 0.60 -10.43
C GLY A 154 -16.21 1.67 -10.63
N THR A 155 -15.85 2.92 -10.38
CA THR A 155 -16.77 4.05 -10.49
C THR A 155 -17.15 4.41 -11.93
N LEU A 156 -16.33 4.06 -12.92
CA LEU A 156 -16.60 4.35 -14.33
C LEU A 156 -17.50 3.31 -15.01
N ASN A 157 -17.78 2.17 -14.38
CA ASN A 157 -18.67 1.16 -14.94
C ASN A 157 -20.07 1.28 -14.35
N THR A 158 -20.77 2.24 -14.83
CA THR A 158 -22.08 2.70 -14.38
C THR A 158 -23.27 1.92 -14.94
N GLU A 159 -23.14 0.65 -15.26
CA GLU A 159 -24.27 -0.13 -15.76
C GLU A 159 -24.99 -0.95 -14.66
N HIS A 160 -25.16 -0.38 -13.48
CA HIS A 160 -26.26 -0.75 -12.61
C HIS A 160 -27.12 0.49 -12.41
N ASP A 161 -28.27 0.55 -13.08
CA ASP A 161 -29.30 1.57 -12.99
C ASP A 161 -29.03 2.94 -13.65
N GLY A 162 -27.97 3.10 -14.46
CA GLY A 162 -27.75 4.34 -15.23
C GLY A 162 -27.46 5.58 -14.38
N LYS A 163 -27.07 5.44 -13.12
CA LYS A 163 -26.69 6.54 -12.24
C LYS A 163 -25.21 6.51 -11.94
N LEU A 164 -24.54 7.61 -12.23
CA LEU A 164 -23.19 7.88 -11.70
C LEU A 164 -23.27 7.94 -10.17
N TYR A 165 -22.51 7.10 -9.47
CA TYR A 165 -22.40 7.08 -8.00
C TYR A 165 -21.67 8.29 -7.40
N LEU A 166 -21.57 9.40 -8.12
CA LEU A 166 -20.95 10.66 -7.68
C LEU A 166 -21.99 11.73 -7.29
N GLU A 167 -23.28 11.39 -7.27
CA GLU A 167 -24.34 12.37 -7.02
C GLU A 167 -25.03 12.23 -5.66
N ASP A 168 -24.28 11.94 -4.57
CA ASP A 168 -24.83 12.15 -3.22
C ASP A 168 -23.73 12.57 -2.25
#